data_ecca02420d8b49d21097ddc4a32bf25a
#
_entry.id   ecca02420d8b49d21097ddc4a32bf25a
#
_cell.length_a   1.000
_cell.length_b   1.000
_cell.length_c   1.000
_cell.angle_alpha   90.00
_cell.angle_beta   90.00
_cell.angle_gamma   90.00
#
_symmetry.space_group_name_H-M   'P 1'
#
loop_
_entity.id
_entity.type
_entity.pdbx_description
1 polymer ?
#
loop_
_entity_poly.entity_id
_entity_poly.type
_entity_poly.pdbx_seq_one_letter_code
_entity_poly.pdbx_strand_id
1 'polypeptide(L)'
;MIIKHLPPIFEPARPVLQKIEDAGFEAYFVGGCVRDTILGDSIHDIDIATSAYPSEIKAIFNRTVDTGIEHGTVMILDHGTGYETTTFRTESGYQDFRRPDKVTFVRSLSEDLKRRDFTINALALKENGELIDLFNGLDDLKHHLIKAVGDPNERFHEDALRMMRAVRFASKLDFVIAAETLAGIKQNAALLE
;
A
#
# COMPACT_ATOMS: atom_id res chain seq x y z
N MET A 1 -7.37 12.77 -10.77
CA MET A 1 -7.78 11.80 -11.79
C MET A 1 -8.91 10.95 -11.25
N ILE A 2 -9.91 10.69 -12.05
CA ILE A 2 -11.03 9.80 -11.69
C ILE A 2 -11.06 8.64 -12.67
N ILE A 3 -10.99 7.41 -12.16
CA ILE A 3 -11.15 6.20 -12.95
C ILE A 3 -12.65 5.90 -13.04
N LYS A 4 -13.24 6.11 -14.22
CA LYS A 4 -14.70 6.01 -14.41
C LYS A 4 -15.22 4.57 -14.32
N HIS A 5 -14.42 3.61 -14.76
CA HIS A 5 -14.79 2.20 -14.80
C HIS A 5 -13.73 1.36 -14.11
N LEU A 6 -14.02 0.94 -12.90
CA LEU A 6 -13.15 0.02 -12.17
C LEU A 6 -13.32 -1.41 -12.68
N PRO A 7 -12.26 -2.22 -12.69
CA PRO A 7 -12.38 -3.64 -12.98
C PRO A 7 -13.45 -4.33 -12.13
N PRO A 8 -14.13 -5.36 -12.64
CA PRO A 8 -15.22 -6.02 -11.93
C PRO A 8 -14.90 -6.53 -10.54
N ILE A 9 -13.64 -6.87 -10.26
CA ILE A 9 -13.19 -7.35 -8.94
C ILE A 9 -13.43 -6.30 -7.83
N PHE A 10 -13.45 -5.00 -8.17
CA PHE A 10 -13.71 -3.92 -7.21
C PHE A 10 -15.19 -3.78 -6.84
N GLU A 11 -16.11 -4.21 -7.68
CA GLU A 11 -17.54 -3.98 -7.45
C GLU A 11 -18.03 -4.55 -6.11
N PRO A 12 -17.73 -5.82 -5.74
CA PRO A 12 -18.11 -6.33 -4.43
C PRO A 12 -17.40 -5.66 -3.25
N ALA A 13 -16.26 -5.03 -3.49
CA ALA A 13 -15.46 -4.37 -2.46
C ALA A 13 -15.92 -2.93 -2.17
N ARG A 14 -16.58 -2.26 -3.13
CA ARG A 14 -17.05 -0.88 -2.97
C ARG A 14 -17.97 -0.70 -1.76
N PRO A 15 -18.98 -1.56 -1.53
CA PRO A 15 -19.82 -1.47 -0.33
C PRO A 15 -19.05 -1.60 0.99
N VAL A 16 -17.93 -2.33 1.00
CA VAL A 16 -17.07 -2.44 2.19
C VAL A 16 -16.46 -1.08 2.52
N LEU A 17 -15.91 -0.37 1.53
CA LEU A 17 -15.40 0.99 1.74
C LEU A 17 -16.52 1.95 2.15
N GLN A 18 -17.67 1.90 1.51
CA GLN A 18 -18.82 2.75 1.83
C GLN A 18 -19.26 2.56 3.29
N LYS A 19 -19.27 1.33 3.78
CA LYS A 19 -19.65 1.03 5.16
C LYS A 19 -18.68 1.61 6.18
N ILE A 20 -17.39 1.60 5.86
CA ILE A 20 -16.36 2.25 6.69
C ILE A 20 -16.55 3.78 6.67
N GLU A 21 -16.78 4.35 5.51
CA GLU A 21 -17.01 5.80 5.35
C GLU A 21 -18.28 6.25 6.06
N ASP A 22 -19.35 5.48 5.99
CA ASP A 22 -20.62 5.76 6.68
C ASP A 22 -20.47 5.75 8.21
N ALA A 23 -19.48 5.00 8.71
CA ALA A 23 -19.13 5.01 10.14
C ALA A 23 -18.25 6.20 10.54
N GLY A 24 -17.90 7.09 9.61
CA GLY A 24 -17.14 8.31 9.86
C GLY A 24 -15.63 8.19 9.65
N PHE A 25 -15.16 7.13 9.01
CA PHE A 25 -13.74 6.90 8.75
C PHE A 25 -13.40 7.02 7.26
N GLU A 26 -12.12 7.22 6.96
CA GLU A 26 -11.62 7.15 5.60
C GLU A 26 -11.30 5.70 5.23
N ALA A 27 -11.52 5.34 3.97
CA ALA A 27 -11.16 4.03 3.43
C ALA A 27 -10.77 4.15 1.97
N TYR A 28 -9.71 3.43 1.59
CA TYR A 28 -9.14 3.45 0.24
C TYR A 28 -8.71 2.04 -0.18
N PHE A 29 -8.79 1.78 -1.48
CA PHE A 29 -8.02 0.69 -2.08
C PHE A 29 -6.57 1.15 -2.21
N VAL A 30 -5.62 0.28 -1.91
CA VAL A 30 -4.20 0.63 -1.91
C VAL A 30 -3.34 -0.50 -2.48
N GLY A 31 -2.10 -0.17 -2.78
CA GLY A 31 -1.08 -1.14 -3.16
C GLY A 31 -1.17 -1.63 -4.59
N GLY A 32 -0.80 -2.88 -4.80
CA GLY A 32 -0.68 -3.47 -6.13
C GLY A 32 -1.96 -3.46 -6.96
N CYS A 33 -3.13 -3.59 -6.34
CA CYS A 33 -4.40 -3.55 -7.06
C CYS A 33 -4.65 -2.20 -7.73
N VAL A 34 -4.22 -1.11 -7.14
CA VAL A 34 -4.35 0.24 -7.72
C VAL A 34 -3.37 0.40 -8.88
N ARG A 35 -2.11 0.06 -8.66
CA ARG A 35 -1.09 0.06 -9.72
C ARG A 35 -1.53 -0.76 -10.93
N ASP A 36 -1.95 -1.99 -10.71
CA ASP A 36 -2.31 -2.93 -11.77
C ASP A 36 -3.58 -2.49 -12.50
N THR A 37 -4.51 -1.81 -11.82
CA THR A 37 -5.68 -1.18 -12.47
C THR A 37 -5.23 -0.14 -13.50
N ILE A 38 -4.27 0.71 -13.14
CA ILE A 38 -3.77 1.77 -14.02
C ILE A 38 -3.01 1.16 -15.20
N LEU A 39 -2.24 0.09 -14.97
CA LEU A 39 -1.49 -0.61 -16.01
C LEU A 39 -2.37 -1.49 -16.91
N GLY A 40 -3.61 -1.76 -16.52
CA GLY A 40 -4.48 -2.68 -17.25
C GLY A 40 -4.13 -4.16 -17.04
N ASP A 41 -3.38 -4.47 -15.97
CA ASP A 41 -2.99 -5.83 -15.62
C ASP A 41 -4.08 -6.53 -14.79
N SER A 42 -4.00 -7.86 -14.72
CA SER A 42 -4.91 -8.66 -13.91
C SER A 42 -4.74 -8.37 -12.41
N ILE A 43 -5.87 -8.30 -11.69
CA ILE A 43 -5.90 -8.05 -10.25
C ILE A 43 -6.44 -9.29 -9.57
N HIS A 44 -5.71 -9.80 -8.57
CA HIS A 44 -6.08 -11.01 -7.83
C HIS A 44 -6.56 -10.72 -6.42
N ASP A 45 -5.96 -9.73 -5.75
CA ASP A 45 -6.25 -9.36 -4.37
C ASP A 45 -6.52 -7.87 -4.27
N ILE A 46 -7.41 -7.50 -3.36
CA ILE A 46 -7.72 -6.11 -3.04
C ILE A 46 -7.33 -5.83 -1.60
N ASP A 47 -6.45 -4.86 -1.41
CA ASP A 47 -6.05 -4.37 -0.09
C ASP A 47 -6.72 -3.05 0.20
N ILE A 48 -7.13 -2.87 1.46
CA ILE A 48 -7.80 -1.67 1.96
C ILE A 48 -6.93 -1.04 3.04
N ALA A 49 -6.83 0.28 3.01
CA ALA A 49 -6.24 1.09 4.08
C ALA A 49 -7.31 2.03 4.63
N THR A 50 -7.31 2.24 5.94
CA THR A 50 -8.37 3.01 6.62
C THR A 50 -7.84 3.80 7.81
N SER A 51 -8.52 4.91 8.12
CA SER A 51 -8.29 5.65 9.36
C SER A 51 -8.90 4.96 10.58
N ALA A 52 -9.78 3.99 10.39
CA ALA A 52 -10.38 3.20 11.48
C ALA A 52 -9.32 2.28 12.12
N TYR A 53 -9.30 2.22 13.45
CA TYR A 53 -8.44 1.29 14.16
C TYR A 53 -9.00 -0.13 14.07
N PRO A 54 -8.19 -1.17 14.32
CA PRO A 54 -8.67 -2.56 14.24
C PRO A 54 -9.94 -2.83 15.04
N SER A 55 -10.03 -2.30 16.26
CA SER A 55 -11.23 -2.45 17.10
C SER A 55 -12.45 -1.76 16.49
N GLU A 56 -12.26 -0.64 15.81
CA GLU A 56 -13.34 0.08 15.12
C GLU A 56 -13.82 -0.69 13.88
N ILE A 57 -12.92 -1.30 13.13
CA ILE A 57 -13.28 -2.19 12.01
C ILE A 57 -14.09 -3.40 12.52
N LYS A 58 -13.66 -4.00 13.61
CA LYS A 58 -14.39 -5.13 14.24
C LYS A 58 -15.78 -4.75 14.73
N ALA A 59 -15.97 -3.49 15.14
CA ALA A 59 -17.28 -2.97 15.54
C ALA A 59 -18.21 -2.71 14.33
N ILE A 60 -17.64 -2.35 13.18
CA ILE A 60 -18.41 -2.07 11.96
C ILE A 60 -18.88 -3.36 11.27
N PHE A 61 -18.02 -4.39 11.22
CA PHE A 61 -18.26 -5.62 10.48
C PHE A 61 -18.50 -6.81 11.41
N ASN A 62 -19.49 -7.63 11.06
CA ASN A 62 -19.86 -8.80 11.88
C ASN A 62 -18.86 -9.95 11.77
N ARG A 63 -18.15 -10.07 10.65
CA ARG A 63 -17.24 -11.18 10.39
C ARG A 63 -15.86 -10.64 10.03
N THR A 64 -14.92 -10.84 10.93
CA THR A 64 -13.51 -10.45 10.75
C THR A 64 -12.59 -11.55 11.24
N VAL A 65 -11.37 -11.58 10.70
CA VAL A 65 -10.31 -12.49 11.14
C VAL A 65 -9.06 -11.66 11.40
N ASP A 66 -8.41 -11.92 12.55
CA ASP A 66 -7.18 -11.24 12.92
C ASP A 66 -6.00 -11.86 12.14
N THR A 67 -5.54 -11.20 11.10
CA THR A 67 -4.44 -11.68 10.25
C THR A 67 -3.11 -11.00 10.55
N GLY A 68 -3.10 -9.96 11.36
CA GLY A 68 -1.91 -9.20 11.74
C GLY A 68 -2.31 -8.00 12.58
N ILE A 69 -3.10 -8.24 13.62
CA ILE A 69 -3.71 -7.17 14.41
C ILE A 69 -2.68 -6.29 15.11
N GLU A 70 -1.55 -6.85 15.48
CA GLU A 70 -0.42 -6.12 16.08
C GLU A 70 0.19 -5.11 15.11
N HIS A 71 0.03 -5.32 13.81
CA HIS A 71 0.46 -4.41 12.76
C HIS A 71 -0.70 -3.60 12.17
N GLY A 72 -1.90 -3.74 12.73
CA GLY A 72 -3.08 -3.00 12.31
C GLY A 72 -3.91 -3.66 11.22
N THR A 73 -3.65 -4.92 10.87
CA THR A 73 -4.35 -5.62 9.80
C THR A 73 -5.43 -6.56 10.34
N VAL A 74 -6.63 -6.40 9.80
CA VAL A 74 -7.79 -7.26 10.06
C VAL A 74 -8.38 -7.66 8.70
N MET A 75 -8.70 -8.93 8.53
CA MET A 75 -9.41 -9.38 7.33
C MET A 75 -10.91 -9.24 7.54
N ILE A 76 -11.56 -8.47 6.67
CA ILE A 76 -13.02 -8.35 6.62
C ILE A 76 -13.54 -9.47 5.71
N LEU A 77 -14.47 -10.26 6.22
CA LEU A 77 -15.16 -11.29 5.44
C LEU A 77 -16.52 -10.78 4.99
N ASP A 78 -16.70 -10.64 3.68
CA ASP A 78 -17.94 -10.14 3.11
C ASP A 78 -18.33 -10.97 1.88
N HIS A 79 -19.52 -11.57 1.91
CA HIS A 79 -20.05 -12.42 0.82
C HIS A 79 -19.05 -13.47 0.31
N GLY A 80 -18.32 -14.11 1.22
CA GLY A 80 -17.36 -15.17 0.89
C GLY A 80 -16.00 -14.69 0.43
N THR A 81 -15.77 -13.38 0.39
CA THR A 81 -14.47 -12.78 0.03
C THR A 81 -13.82 -12.15 1.24
N GLY A 82 -12.51 -12.35 1.40
CA GLY A 82 -11.70 -11.72 2.44
C GLY A 82 -10.98 -10.48 1.91
N TYR A 83 -11.09 -9.38 2.63
CA TYR A 83 -10.39 -8.13 2.32
C TYR A 83 -9.45 -7.77 3.45
N GLU A 84 -8.15 -7.83 3.19
CA GLU A 84 -7.16 -7.36 4.17
C GLU A 84 -7.27 -5.85 4.31
N THR A 85 -7.55 -5.41 5.54
CA THR A 85 -7.80 -4.02 5.87
C THR A 85 -6.82 -3.58 6.94
N THR A 86 -5.98 -2.61 6.61
CA THR A 86 -4.91 -2.15 7.49
C THR A 86 -5.17 -0.70 7.90
N THR A 87 -5.09 -0.44 9.21
CA THR A 87 -5.13 0.91 9.75
C THR A 87 -3.92 1.72 9.27
N PHE A 88 -4.12 2.98 8.93
CA PHE A 88 -3.02 3.91 8.63
C PHE A 88 -2.01 3.87 9.76
N ARG A 89 -0.73 3.75 9.42
CA ARG A 89 0.31 3.59 10.41
C ARG A 89 1.62 4.27 10.02
N THR A 90 2.38 4.66 11.03
CA THR A 90 3.80 4.97 10.90
C THR A 90 4.60 3.84 11.53
N GLU A 91 5.83 3.66 11.09
CA GLU A 91 6.74 2.62 11.54
C GLU A 91 8.06 3.27 11.97
N SER A 92 8.68 2.76 13.02
CA SER A 92 9.95 3.28 13.54
C SER A 92 10.75 2.20 14.25
N GLY A 93 12.06 2.45 14.49
CA GLY A 93 12.92 1.56 15.24
C GLY A 93 13.10 0.20 14.56
N TYR A 94 13.48 0.17 13.29
CA TYR A 94 13.63 -1.08 12.55
C TYR A 94 14.76 -1.93 13.10
N GLN A 95 14.45 -3.20 13.40
CA GLN A 95 15.42 -4.22 13.83
C GLN A 95 15.95 -4.97 12.64
N ASP A 96 17.28 -5.24 12.66
CA ASP A 96 17.95 -6.04 11.64
C ASP A 96 17.64 -5.58 10.22
N PHE A 97 17.45 -4.27 10.02
CA PHE A 97 17.10 -3.65 8.75
C PHE A 97 15.88 -4.29 8.07
N ARG A 98 14.89 -4.70 8.84
CA ARG A 98 13.70 -5.36 8.28
C ARG A 98 12.39 -5.09 9.03
N ARG A 99 12.38 -5.21 10.35
CA ARG A 99 11.14 -5.15 11.14
C ARG A 99 11.09 -3.88 11.95
N PRO A 100 9.99 -3.13 11.90
CA PRO A 100 9.82 -2.00 12.80
C PRO A 100 9.64 -2.50 14.24
N ASP A 101 10.34 -1.86 15.18
CA ASP A 101 10.14 -2.09 16.62
C ASP A 101 8.78 -1.55 17.06
N LYS A 102 8.33 -0.49 16.43
CA LYS A 102 7.13 0.23 16.81
C LYS A 102 6.26 0.54 15.61
N VAL A 103 5.01 0.15 15.71
CA VAL A 103 3.93 0.54 14.79
C VAL A 103 3.00 1.48 15.56
N THR A 104 2.76 2.67 15.02
CA THR A 104 1.84 3.65 15.58
C THR A 104 0.69 3.88 14.61
N PHE A 105 -0.54 3.66 15.07
CA PHE A 105 -1.73 3.92 14.26
C PHE A 105 -1.97 5.42 14.17
N VAL A 106 -2.29 5.89 12.98
CA VAL A 106 -2.57 7.29 12.70
C VAL A 106 -3.85 7.45 11.90
N ARG A 107 -4.37 8.66 11.83
CA ARG A 107 -5.59 8.96 11.04
C ARG A 107 -5.29 9.54 9.66
N SER A 108 -4.01 9.73 9.31
CA SER A 108 -3.58 10.40 8.09
C SER A 108 -3.15 9.41 7.02
N LEU A 109 -3.83 9.46 5.86
CA LEU A 109 -3.44 8.71 4.68
C LEU A 109 -2.03 9.08 4.22
N SER A 110 -1.68 10.36 4.23
CA SER A 110 -0.37 10.81 3.75
C SER A 110 0.78 10.23 4.56
N GLU A 111 0.62 10.10 5.87
CA GLU A 111 1.63 9.46 6.72
C GLU A 111 1.76 7.97 6.42
N ASP A 112 0.65 7.29 6.14
CA ASP A 112 0.68 5.87 5.76
C ASP A 112 1.37 5.67 4.41
N LEU A 113 1.05 6.47 3.42
CA LEU A 113 1.66 6.37 2.09
C LEU A 113 3.15 6.70 2.09
N LYS A 114 3.57 7.64 2.94
CA LYS A 114 4.96 8.10 3.05
C LYS A 114 5.93 7.00 3.48
N ARG A 115 5.48 6.01 4.27
CA ARG A 115 6.32 4.89 4.73
C ARG A 115 6.51 3.78 3.71
N ARG A 116 5.78 3.81 2.59
CA ARG A 116 5.78 2.73 1.59
C ARG A 116 7.08 2.72 0.79
N ASP A 117 7.30 1.62 0.08
CA ASP A 117 8.56 1.38 -0.65
C ASP A 117 8.72 2.25 -1.91
N PHE A 118 7.80 2.11 -2.87
CA PHE A 118 7.91 2.76 -4.16
C PHE A 118 6.69 3.61 -4.49
N THR A 119 6.89 4.66 -5.28
CA THR A 119 5.83 5.61 -5.64
C THR A 119 4.67 4.94 -6.36
N ILE A 120 4.94 3.96 -7.21
CA ILE A 120 3.92 3.21 -7.95
C ILE A 120 3.05 2.33 -7.04
N ASN A 121 3.50 2.04 -5.83
CA ASN A 121 2.77 1.29 -4.80
C ASN A 121 2.21 2.20 -3.69
N ALA A 122 2.39 3.50 -3.81
CA ALA A 122 1.92 4.52 -2.87
C ALA A 122 0.75 5.33 -3.43
N LEU A 123 -0.10 4.68 -4.19
CA LEU A 123 -1.34 5.24 -4.75
C LEU A 123 -2.53 4.75 -3.92
N ALA A 124 -3.52 5.61 -3.74
CA ALA A 124 -4.77 5.27 -3.08
C ALA A 124 -5.96 5.57 -3.99
N LEU A 125 -6.96 4.71 -3.94
CA LEU A 125 -8.13 4.81 -4.80
C LEU A 125 -9.39 4.80 -3.94
N LYS A 126 -10.21 5.84 -4.08
CA LYS A 126 -11.54 5.90 -3.44
C LYS A 126 -12.52 4.97 -4.13
N GLU A 127 -13.59 4.62 -3.41
CA GLU A 127 -14.63 3.76 -3.94
C GLU A 127 -15.34 4.36 -5.17
N ASN A 128 -15.36 5.69 -5.29
CA ASN A 128 -15.93 6.39 -6.44
C ASN A 128 -14.98 6.51 -7.63
N GLY A 129 -13.78 5.94 -7.56
CA GLY A 129 -12.79 5.98 -8.61
C GLY A 129 -11.80 7.16 -8.55
N GLU A 130 -11.91 8.03 -7.55
CA GLU A 130 -10.95 9.12 -7.34
C GLU A 130 -9.59 8.58 -6.90
N LEU A 131 -8.55 8.90 -7.67
CA LEU A 131 -7.19 8.47 -7.39
C LEU A 131 -6.44 9.55 -6.62
N ILE A 132 -5.76 9.15 -5.55
CA ILE A 132 -4.91 10.01 -4.74
C ILE A 132 -3.46 9.62 -4.99
N ASP A 133 -2.68 10.58 -5.50
CA ASP A 133 -1.28 10.40 -5.86
C ASP A 133 -0.44 11.53 -5.23
N LEU A 134 0.17 11.23 -4.09
CA LEU A 134 0.95 12.22 -3.33
C LEU A 134 2.42 12.28 -3.72
N PHE A 135 2.94 11.25 -4.38
CA PHE A 135 4.38 11.10 -4.66
C PHE A 135 4.68 10.93 -6.15
N ASN A 136 3.78 11.37 -7.01
CA ASN A 136 3.93 11.28 -8.47
C ASN A 136 4.06 9.85 -9.00
N GLY A 137 3.39 8.90 -8.37
CA GLY A 137 3.40 7.50 -8.80
C GLY A 137 2.80 7.30 -10.19
N LEU A 138 1.79 8.10 -10.58
CA LEU A 138 1.21 8.06 -11.94
C LEU A 138 2.24 8.42 -13.00
N ASP A 139 3.06 9.43 -12.74
CA ASP A 139 4.12 9.86 -13.66
C ASP A 139 5.19 8.76 -13.79
N ASP A 140 5.58 8.16 -12.67
CA ASP A 140 6.53 7.06 -12.66
C ASP A 140 5.99 5.81 -13.38
N LEU A 141 4.70 5.50 -13.23
CA LEU A 141 4.05 4.44 -14.02
C LEU A 141 4.10 4.73 -15.52
N LYS A 142 3.79 5.96 -15.91
CA LYS A 142 3.83 6.39 -17.30
C LYS A 142 5.23 6.24 -17.91
N HIS A 143 6.27 6.51 -17.13
CA HIS A 143 7.67 6.44 -17.57
C HIS A 143 8.32 5.08 -17.29
N HIS A 144 7.55 4.11 -16.78
CA HIS A 144 8.03 2.76 -16.45
C HIS A 144 9.23 2.77 -15.47
N LEU A 145 9.09 3.56 -14.39
CA LEU A 145 10.13 3.73 -13.39
C LEU A 145 9.77 3.09 -12.05
N ILE A 146 10.74 2.42 -11.45
CA ILE A 146 10.72 2.01 -10.03
C ILE A 146 11.48 3.07 -9.25
N LYS A 147 10.76 3.88 -8.50
CA LYS A 147 11.33 4.98 -7.71
C LYS A 147 10.90 4.87 -6.25
N ALA A 148 11.87 4.94 -5.33
CA ALA A 148 11.60 4.92 -3.90
C ALA A 148 10.78 6.15 -3.46
N VAL A 149 9.89 5.95 -2.48
CA VAL A 149 9.21 7.06 -1.82
C VAL A 149 10.21 7.79 -0.94
N GLY A 150 10.44 9.08 -1.20
CA GLY A 150 11.40 9.89 -0.43
C GLY A 150 12.85 9.49 -0.68
N ASP A 151 13.64 9.42 0.39
CA ASP A 151 15.07 9.08 0.29
C ASP A 151 15.27 7.56 0.18
N PRO A 152 15.88 7.07 -0.92
CA PRO A 152 16.16 5.64 -1.08
C PRO A 152 17.01 5.06 0.05
N ASN A 153 17.98 5.79 0.56
CA ASN A 153 18.83 5.31 1.65
C ASN A 153 18.03 5.06 2.93
N GLU A 154 17.09 5.93 3.26
CA GLU A 154 16.20 5.72 4.40
C GLU A 154 15.34 4.48 4.21
N ARG A 155 14.71 4.33 3.07
CA ARG A 155 13.83 3.17 2.78
C ARG A 155 14.59 1.85 2.85
N PHE A 156 15.81 1.79 2.33
CA PHE A 156 16.60 0.56 2.33
C PHE A 156 17.24 0.26 3.67
N HIS A 157 17.51 1.28 4.50
CA HIS A 157 17.94 1.08 5.90
C HIS A 157 16.80 0.56 6.79
N GLU A 158 15.58 1.01 6.54
CA GLU A 158 14.41 0.51 7.27
C GLU A 158 14.17 -0.97 6.99
N ASP A 159 14.13 -1.33 5.72
CA ASP A 159 13.93 -2.71 5.27
C ASP A 159 14.80 -3.00 4.05
N ALA A 160 15.88 -3.73 4.27
CA ALA A 160 16.84 -4.09 3.22
C ALA A 160 16.19 -4.93 2.11
N LEU A 161 15.16 -5.71 2.41
CA LEU A 161 14.44 -6.49 1.40
C LEU A 161 13.74 -5.62 0.36
N ARG A 162 13.52 -4.35 0.63
CA ARG A 162 12.99 -3.41 -0.37
C ARG A 162 13.91 -3.30 -1.60
N MET A 163 15.22 -3.51 -1.42
CA MET A 163 16.17 -3.58 -2.55
C MET A 163 15.87 -4.75 -3.46
N MET A 164 15.60 -5.93 -2.89
CA MET A 164 15.18 -7.10 -3.65
C MET A 164 13.80 -6.89 -4.30
N ARG A 165 12.91 -6.22 -3.61
CA ARG A 165 11.60 -5.86 -4.16
C ARG A 165 11.73 -4.93 -5.36
N ALA A 166 12.67 -3.96 -5.35
CA ALA A 166 12.93 -3.09 -6.49
C ALA A 166 13.32 -3.90 -7.73
N VAL A 167 14.25 -4.83 -7.58
CA VAL A 167 14.70 -5.71 -8.66
C VAL A 167 13.55 -6.60 -9.16
N ARG A 168 12.77 -7.17 -8.24
CA ARG A 168 11.62 -8.00 -8.58
C ARG A 168 10.56 -7.23 -9.37
N PHE A 169 10.21 -6.02 -8.94
CA PHE A 169 9.23 -5.20 -9.66
C PHE A 169 9.75 -4.74 -11.01
N ALA A 170 11.03 -4.36 -11.10
CA ALA A 170 11.66 -4.00 -12.38
C ALA A 170 11.55 -5.15 -13.39
N SER A 171 11.83 -6.36 -12.94
CA SER A 171 11.72 -7.56 -13.78
C SER A 171 10.26 -7.90 -14.12
N LYS A 172 9.39 -7.94 -13.12
CA LYS A 172 7.98 -8.33 -13.30
C LYS A 172 7.20 -7.36 -14.19
N LEU A 173 7.45 -6.07 -14.05
CA LEU A 173 6.72 -5.02 -14.77
C LEU A 173 7.45 -4.57 -16.04
N ASP A 174 8.66 -5.05 -16.27
CA ASP A 174 9.56 -4.56 -17.33
C ASP A 174 9.82 -3.04 -17.18
N PHE A 175 10.10 -2.62 -15.95
CA PHE A 175 10.39 -1.24 -15.59
C PHE A 175 11.88 -1.06 -15.33
N VAL A 176 12.35 0.18 -15.41
CA VAL A 176 13.72 0.57 -15.07
C VAL A 176 13.75 1.14 -13.66
N ILE A 177 14.77 0.79 -12.88
CA ILE A 177 14.98 1.40 -11.57
C ILE A 177 15.53 2.82 -11.77
N ALA A 178 14.89 3.81 -11.17
CA ALA A 178 15.31 5.21 -11.23
C ALA A 178 16.75 5.37 -10.74
N ALA A 179 17.50 6.29 -11.33
CA ALA A 179 18.96 6.44 -11.08
C ALA A 179 19.29 6.62 -9.60
N GLU A 180 18.54 7.47 -8.87
CA GLU A 180 18.76 7.71 -7.44
C GLU A 180 18.43 6.47 -6.60
N THR A 181 17.40 5.74 -6.97
CA THR A 181 16.99 4.49 -6.31
C THR A 181 18.06 3.41 -6.53
N LEU A 182 18.58 3.29 -7.75
CA LEU A 182 19.66 2.36 -8.07
C LEU A 182 20.95 2.71 -7.31
N ALA A 183 21.29 3.99 -7.19
CA ALA A 183 22.43 4.45 -6.40
C ALA A 183 22.25 4.06 -4.91
N GLY A 184 21.04 4.19 -4.37
CA GLY A 184 20.72 3.74 -3.02
C GLY A 184 20.88 2.24 -2.83
N ILE A 185 20.51 1.43 -3.82
CA ILE A 185 20.73 -0.02 -3.79
C ILE A 185 22.23 -0.33 -3.73
N LYS A 186 23.02 0.28 -4.59
CA LYS A 186 24.48 0.08 -4.61
C LYS A 186 25.14 0.45 -3.28
N GLN A 187 24.69 1.54 -2.66
CA GLN A 187 25.21 2.01 -1.39
C GLN A 187 24.83 1.09 -0.22
N ASN A 188 23.68 0.45 -0.26
CA ASN A 188 23.11 -0.31 0.85
C ASN A 188 23.09 -1.83 0.64
N ALA A 189 23.66 -2.32 -0.46
CA ALA A 189 23.59 -3.75 -0.82
C ALA A 189 24.18 -4.67 0.25
N ALA A 190 25.17 -4.22 1.01
CA ALA A 190 25.78 -5.00 2.10
C ALA A 190 24.80 -5.32 3.25
N LEU A 191 23.69 -4.59 3.37
CA LEU A 191 22.67 -4.87 4.38
C LEU A 191 21.85 -6.15 4.09
N LEU A 192 22.02 -6.75 2.92
CA LEU A 192 21.38 -8.01 2.53
C LEU A 192 22.13 -9.26 2.98
N GLU A 193 23.35 -9.14 3.52
CA GLU A 193 24.22 -10.24 3.98
C GLU A 193 23.82 -10.81 5.36
#